data_5eea15581d8b5aad7c7de712391941cd
#
_entry.id   5eea15581d8b5aad7c7de712391941cd
#
_cell.length_a   1.000
_cell.length_b   1.000
_cell.length_c   1.000
_cell.angle_alpha   90.00
_cell.angle_beta   90.00
_cell.angle_gamma   90.00
#
_symmetry.space_group_name_H-M   'P 1'
#
loop_
_entity.id
_entity.type
_entity.pdbx_description
1 polymer ?
#
loop_
_entity_poly.entity_id
_entity_poly.type
_entity_poly.pdbx_seq_one_letter_code
_entity_poly.pdbx_strand_id
1 'polypeptide(L)'
;MQAIKSKIEVRHFDGGIVISFQDKTISGYKQVEGLKQEILDILENEQARRVVLDFANVQFFSTPFFSLIIKVRQKAGHLELCNLDRNVREVLDVTDLTKIFPICKDPLRCGT
;
A
#
# COMPACT_ATOMS: atom_id res chain seq x y z
N MET A 1 -2.96 3.92 29.01
CA MET A 1 -3.13 3.39 27.70
C MET A 1 -1.93 3.73 26.87
N GLN A 2 -1.43 2.82 26.18
CA GLN A 2 -0.32 3.13 25.40
C GLN A 2 -0.70 3.38 23.99
N ALA A 3 -0.03 4.30 23.40
CA ALA A 3 -0.28 4.61 22.03
C ALA A 3 0.27 3.49 21.18
N ILE A 4 -0.54 3.02 20.27
CA ILE A 4 -0.09 2.04 19.33
C ILE A 4 0.47 2.80 18.15
N LYS A 5 1.74 2.60 17.90
CA LYS A 5 2.34 3.23 16.77
C LYS A 5 1.83 2.60 15.50
N SER A 6 1.33 3.42 14.63
CA SER A 6 0.92 2.94 13.32
C SER A 6 2.14 2.53 12.52
N LYS A 7 2.00 1.45 11.79
CA LYS A 7 3.04 1.00 10.88
C LYS A 7 2.92 1.64 9.52
N ILE A 8 1.98 2.54 9.37
CA ILE A 8 1.80 3.27 8.12
C ILE A 8 1.69 4.74 8.42
N GLU A 9 2.01 5.53 7.41
CA GLU A 9 1.83 6.97 7.46
C GLU A 9 0.85 7.34 6.36
N VAL A 10 -0.12 8.18 6.68
CA VAL A 10 -1.15 8.58 5.73
C VAL A 10 -0.98 10.06 5.41
N ARG A 11 -0.93 10.38 4.13
CA ARG A 11 -0.92 11.75 3.66
C ARG A 11 -2.10 11.93 2.71
N HIS A 12 -2.65 13.12 2.71
CA HIS A 12 -3.83 13.40 1.89
C HIS A 12 -3.47 14.26 0.70
N PHE A 13 -4.15 14.00 -0.41
CA PHE A 13 -4.08 14.88 -1.56
C PHE A 13 -5.50 15.04 -2.10
N ASP A 14 -5.65 15.92 -3.08
CA ASP A 14 -6.97 16.20 -3.62
C ASP A 14 -7.54 14.96 -4.30
N GLY A 15 -8.56 14.38 -3.69
CA GLY A 15 -9.22 13.21 -4.23
C GLY A 15 -8.75 11.88 -3.69
N GLY A 16 -7.75 11.85 -2.78
CA GLY A 16 -7.29 10.56 -2.29
C GLY A 16 -6.27 10.64 -1.18
N ILE A 17 -5.63 9.51 -0.94
CA ILE A 17 -4.63 9.40 0.11
C ILE A 17 -3.42 8.62 -0.38
N VAL A 18 -2.28 8.91 0.23
CA VAL A 18 -1.05 8.14 0.04
C VAL A 18 -0.77 7.43 1.35
N ILE A 19 -0.60 6.12 1.28
CA ILE A 19 -0.29 5.31 2.44
C ILE A 19 1.13 4.80 2.28
N SER A 20 2.01 5.19 3.21
CA SER A 20 3.42 4.81 3.19
C SER A 20 3.66 3.77 4.27
N PHE A 21 4.28 2.66 3.88
CA PHE A 21 4.62 1.62 4.84
C PHE A 21 5.93 1.99 5.51
N GLN A 22 6.02 1.76 6.82
CA GLN A 22 7.20 2.13 7.59
C GLN A 22 8.22 1.02 7.72
N ASP A 23 7.80 -0.23 7.62
CA ASP A 23 8.67 -1.37 7.80
C ASP A 23 9.42 -1.72 6.52
N LYS A 24 10.69 -2.10 6.67
CA LYS A 24 11.47 -2.56 5.54
C LYS A 24 11.03 -3.92 5.05
N THR A 25 10.55 -4.75 5.97
CA THR A 25 10.11 -6.10 5.66
C THR A 25 8.68 -6.27 6.15
N ILE A 26 7.82 -6.68 5.25
CA ILE A 26 6.44 -6.98 5.60
C ILE A 26 6.23 -8.46 5.36
N SER A 27 6.26 -9.22 6.44
CA SER A 27 6.15 -10.66 6.33
C SER A 27 5.34 -11.20 7.50
N GLY A 28 4.85 -12.43 7.32
CA GLY A 28 4.05 -13.02 8.36
C GLY A 28 2.59 -12.63 8.25
N TYR A 29 1.76 -13.61 8.48
CA TYR A 29 0.33 -13.44 8.33
C TYR A 29 -0.22 -12.38 9.30
N LYS A 30 0.29 -12.40 10.53
CA LYS A 30 -0.19 -11.49 11.55
C LYS A 30 0.09 -10.03 11.22
N GLN A 31 1.31 -9.76 10.74
CA GLN A 31 1.67 -8.40 10.37
C GLN A 31 0.81 -7.91 9.21
N VAL A 32 0.64 -8.76 8.21
CA VAL A 32 -0.14 -8.39 7.03
C VAL A 32 -1.60 -8.15 7.40
N GLU A 33 -2.17 -9.01 8.26
CA GLU A 33 -3.57 -8.83 8.65
C GLU A 33 -3.76 -7.53 9.42
N GLY A 34 -2.81 -7.18 10.28
CA GLY A 34 -2.90 -5.92 11.01
C GLY A 34 -2.86 -4.72 10.08
N LEU A 35 -1.95 -4.73 9.12
CA LEU A 35 -1.86 -3.65 8.15
C LEU A 35 -3.11 -3.57 7.29
N LYS A 36 -3.61 -4.72 6.85
CA LYS A 36 -4.79 -4.76 6.02
C LYS A 36 -5.98 -4.15 6.76
N GLN A 37 -6.18 -4.54 8.00
CA GLN A 37 -7.31 -4.02 8.75
C GLN A 37 -7.20 -2.52 8.95
N GLU A 38 -6.01 -2.04 9.27
CA GLU A 38 -5.80 -0.62 9.49
C GLU A 38 -6.09 0.18 8.22
N ILE A 39 -5.61 -0.32 7.09
CA ILE A 39 -5.82 0.38 5.83
C ILE A 39 -7.31 0.37 5.44
N LEU A 40 -7.97 -0.77 5.59
CA LEU A 40 -9.38 -0.85 5.24
C LEU A 40 -10.22 0.07 6.10
N ASP A 41 -9.88 0.19 7.38
CA ASP A 41 -10.59 1.11 8.27
C ASP A 41 -10.42 2.55 7.82
N ILE A 42 -9.20 2.93 7.42
CA ILE A 42 -8.94 4.26 6.93
C ILE A 42 -9.75 4.54 5.67
N LEU A 43 -9.77 3.60 4.75
CA LEU A 43 -10.52 3.78 3.51
C LEU A 43 -12.00 3.95 3.77
N GLU A 44 -12.54 3.19 4.70
CA GLU A 44 -13.95 3.29 5.02
C GLU A 44 -14.28 4.62 5.66
N ASN A 45 -13.45 5.06 6.61
CA ASN A 45 -13.70 6.31 7.32
C ASN A 45 -13.51 7.53 6.42
N GLU A 46 -12.55 7.48 5.52
CA GLU A 46 -12.25 8.63 4.68
C GLU A 46 -12.94 8.58 3.34
N GLN A 47 -13.49 7.42 2.98
CA GLN A 47 -14.15 7.22 1.69
C GLN A 47 -13.26 7.67 0.53
N ALA A 48 -11.96 7.34 0.64
CA ALA A 48 -11.01 7.72 -0.37
C ALA A 48 -11.26 6.95 -1.65
N ARG A 49 -11.30 7.67 -2.78
CA ARG A 49 -11.52 7.04 -4.08
C ARG A 49 -10.23 6.62 -4.72
N ARG A 50 -9.16 7.36 -4.47
CA ARG A 50 -7.85 7.05 -5.01
C ARG A 50 -6.90 6.77 -3.88
N VAL A 51 -6.16 5.68 -4.00
CA VAL A 51 -5.21 5.28 -3.00
C VAL A 51 -3.88 5.02 -3.68
N VAL A 52 -2.83 5.59 -3.12
CA VAL A 52 -1.47 5.33 -3.58
C VAL A 52 -0.76 4.62 -2.43
N LEU A 53 -0.21 3.45 -2.72
CA LEU A 53 0.61 2.73 -1.74
C LEU A 53 2.07 3.03 -2.03
N ASP A 54 2.74 3.64 -1.07
CA ASP A 54 4.12 4.09 -1.20
C ASP A 54 5.05 3.06 -0.56
N PHE A 55 5.89 2.46 -1.38
CA PHE A 55 6.80 1.39 -0.95
C PHE A 55 8.22 1.87 -0.73
N ALA A 56 8.43 3.17 -0.52
CA ALA A 56 9.77 3.72 -0.42
C ALA A 56 10.64 3.01 0.62
N ASN A 57 10.03 2.61 1.73
CA ASN A 57 10.78 1.94 2.80
C ASN A 57 10.77 0.42 2.68
N VAL A 58 9.97 -0.15 1.81
CA VAL A 58 9.76 -1.59 1.75
C VAL A 58 10.79 -2.22 0.83
N GLN A 59 11.57 -3.16 1.37
CA GLN A 59 12.57 -3.89 0.59
C GLN A 59 12.13 -5.32 0.31
N PHE A 60 11.19 -5.83 1.11
CA PHE A 60 10.75 -7.20 0.96
C PHE A 60 9.35 -7.37 1.54
N PHE A 61 8.52 -8.18 0.88
CA PHE A 61 7.26 -8.60 1.48
C PHE A 61 6.98 -10.05 1.11
N SER A 62 6.19 -10.71 1.97
CA SER A 62 5.87 -12.11 1.75
C SER A 62 4.56 -12.25 0.97
N THR A 63 4.31 -13.47 0.52
CA THR A 63 3.15 -13.78 -0.31
C THR A 63 1.81 -13.26 0.25
N PRO A 64 1.53 -13.38 1.56
CA PRO A 64 0.24 -12.88 2.07
C PRO A 64 -0.01 -11.41 1.79
N PHE A 65 1.05 -10.63 1.55
CA PHE A 65 0.86 -9.22 1.28
C PHE A 65 0.10 -8.98 -0.03
N PHE A 66 0.15 -9.91 -0.95
CA PHE A 66 -0.61 -9.76 -2.19
C PHE A 66 -2.10 -9.65 -1.94
N SER A 67 -2.60 -10.41 -0.96
CA SER A 67 -4.03 -10.35 -0.64
C SER A 67 -4.40 -8.97 -0.08
N LEU A 68 -3.47 -8.34 0.62
CA LEU A 68 -3.70 -6.99 1.12
C LEU A 68 -3.87 -6.02 -0.06
N ILE A 69 -2.97 -6.09 -1.03
CA ILE A 69 -3.04 -5.19 -2.18
C ILE A 69 -4.36 -5.39 -2.93
N ILE A 70 -4.74 -6.63 -3.14
CA ILE A 70 -5.97 -6.93 -3.85
C ILE A 70 -7.19 -6.41 -3.10
N LYS A 71 -7.21 -6.61 -1.79
CA LYS A 71 -8.31 -6.15 -0.97
C LYS A 71 -8.45 -4.63 -1.00
N VAL A 72 -7.32 -3.94 -0.91
CA VAL A 72 -7.31 -2.48 -0.97
C VAL A 72 -7.86 -2.00 -2.30
N ARG A 73 -7.47 -2.67 -3.39
CA ARG A 73 -7.97 -2.33 -4.72
C ARG A 73 -9.47 -2.49 -4.81
N GLN A 74 -9.99 -3.58 -4.25
CA GLN A 74 -11.42 -3.82 -4.27
C GLN A 74 -12.20 -2.75 -3.51
N LYS A 75 -11.62 -2.29 -2.40
CA LYS A 75 -12.31 -1.31 -1.57
C LYS A 75 -12.21 0.10 -2.15
N ALA A 76 -11.04 0.47 -2.65
CA ALA A 76 -10.79 1.84 -3.10
C ALA A 76 -11.28 2.13 -4.51
N GLY A 77 -11.29 1.13 -5.37
CA GLY A 77 -11.67 1.35 -6.75
C GLY A 77 -10.53 1.79 -7.63
N HIS A 78 -9.62 2.62 -7.15
CA HIS A 78 -8.43 3.01 -7.90
C HIS A 78 -7.22 2.94 -7.00
N LEU A 79 -6.23 2.19 -7.41
CA LEU A 79 -5.03 1.97 -6.63
C LEU A 79 -3.81 2.10 -7.51
N GLU A 80 -2.82 2.85 -7.02
CA GLU A 80 -1.53 2.98 -7.67
C GLU A 80 -0.45 2.58 -6.68
N LEU A 81 0.65 2.03 -7.21
CA LEU A 81 1.82 1.67 -6.41
C LEU A 81 2.95 2.60 -6.82
N CYS A 82 3.77 3.02 -5.85
CA CYS A 82 4.90 3.88 -6.19
C CYS A 82 6.13 3.56 -5.35
N ASN A 83 7.26 4.02 -5.83
CA ASN A 83 8.57 3.86 -5.17
C ASN A 83 8.93 2.40 -4.90
N LEU A 84 8.69 1.54 -5.89
CA LEU A 84 9.00 0.12 -5.74
C LEU A 84 10.51 -0.09 -5.79
N ASP A 85 11.03 -0.73 -4.75
CA ASP A 85 12.40 -1.21 -4.77
C ASP A 85 12.55 -2.24 -5.86
N ARG A 86 13.76 -2.43 -6.37
CA ARG A 86 14.00 -3.38 -7.45
C ARG A 86 13.49 -4.77 -7.08
N ASN A 87 13.78 -5.22 -5.88
CA ASN A 87 13.36 -6.56 -5.45
C ASN A 87 11.84 -6.67 -5.40
N VAL A 88 11.18 -5.64 -4.90
CA VAL A 88 9.72 -5.62 -4.83
C VAL A 88 9.15 -5.61 -6.23
N ARG A 89 9.73 -4.80 -7.12
CA ARG A 89 9.27 -4.71 -8.49
C ARG A 89 9.39 -6.06 -9.21
N GLU A 90 10.50 -6.77 -8.98
CA GLU A 90 10.69 -8.07 -9.60
C GLU A 90 9.63 -9.06 -9.17
N VAL A 91 9.29 -9.07 -7.88
CA VAL A 91 8.26 -9.98 -7.39
C VAL A 91 6.91 -9.67 -8.04
N LEU A 92 6.59 -8.38 -8.16
CA LEU A 92 5.34 -7.99 -8.79
C LEU A 92 5.32 -8.34 -10.28
N ASP A 93 6.45 -8.17 -10.96
CA ASP A 93 6.55 -8.51 -12.37
C ASP A 93 6.37 -10.00 -12.62
N VAL A 94 7.01 -10.83 -11.79
CA VAL A 94 6.91 -12.28 -11.93
C VAL A 94 5.49 -12.77 -11.73
N THR A 95 4.75 -12.12 -10.85
CA THR A 95 3.36 -12.49 -10.57
C THR A 95 2.37 -11.73 -11.46
N ASP A 96 2.87 -10.94 -12.41
CA ASP A 96 2.04 -10.15 -13.33
C ASP A 96 1.16 -9.12 -12.65
N LEU A 97 1.43 -8.80 -11.41
CA LEU A 97 0.63 -7.79 -10.71
C LEU A 97 0.89 -6.39 -11.23
N THR A 98 2.06 -6.15 -11.83
CA THR A 98 2.32 -4.85 -12.44
C THR A 98 1.40 -4.56 -13.61
N LYS A 99 0.81 -5.58 -14.20
CA LYS A 99 -0.14 -5.42 -15.28
C LYS A 99 -1.51 -5.00 -14.77
N ILE A 100 -1.78 -5.28 -13.51
CA ILE A 100 -3.08 -5.01 -12.90
C ILE A 100 -3.08 -3.65 -12.20
N PHE A 101 -1.98 -3.31 -11.53
CA PHE A 101 -1.90 -2.08 -10.75
C PHE A 101 -1.00 -1.06 -11.44
N PRO A 102 -1.50 0.15 -11.69
CA PRO A 102 -0.64 1.21 -12.23
C PRO A 102 0.51 1.50 -11.29
N ILE A 103 1.68 1.73 -11.85
CA ILE A 103 2.86 2.05 -11.08
C ILE A 103 3.26 3.48 -11.35
N CYS A 104 3.38 4.24 -10.30
CA CYS A 104 3.73 5.64 -10.37
C CYS A 104 5.19 5.82 -9.94
N LYS A 105 5.92 6.64 -10.68
CA LYS A 105 7.34 6.83 -10.39
C LYS A 105 7.57 7.82 -9.26
N ASP A 106 6.65 8.75 -9.08
CA ASP A 106 6.84 9.83 -8.12
C ASP A 106 5.55 10.01 -7.32
N PRO A 107 5.56 9.72 -6.01
CA PRO A 107 4.35 9.84 -5.21
C PRO A 107 3.80 11.25 -5.14
N LEU A 108 4.65 12.25 -5.34
CA LEU A 108 4.17 13.62 -5.35
C LEU A 108 3.31 13.91 -6.58
N ARG A 109 3.47 13.10 -7.61
CA ARG A 109 2.69 13.27 -8.83
C ARG A 109 1.54 12.29 -8.95
N CYS A 110 1.65 11.16 -8.27
CA CYS A 110 0.67 10.10 -8.39
C CYS A 110 -0.71 10.55 -7.95
N GLY A 111 -0.78 11.45 -7.01
CA GLY A 111 -2.04 11.89 -6.46
C GLY A 111 -2.56 13.18 -7.06
N THR A 112 -1.88 13.70 -8.03
CA THR A 112 -2.30 14.94 -8.67
C THR A 112 -2.78 14.68 -10.08
#